data_17ce24f40441f6ef26a37e725f8c7877
#
_entry.id   17ce24f40441f6ef26a37e725f8c7877
#
_cell.length_a   1.000
_cell.length_b   1.000
_cell.length_c   1.000
_cell.angle_alpha   90.00
_cell.angle_beta   90.00
_cell.angle_gamma   90.00
#
_symmetry.space_group_name_H-M   'P 1'
#
loop_
_entity.id
_entity.type
_entity.pdbx_description
1 polymer ?
#
loop_
_entity_poly.entity_id
_entity_poly.type
_entity_poly.pdbx_seq_one_letter_code
_entity_poly.pdbx_strand_id
1 'polypeptide(L)'
;TIQSHIYNAGEVSAEDIAVIGQMAENEYFGKPCGLMDQMACSVGNMVYIDFNNKENPVVNKLDVDIKKFGYSLCITDTKGSHKDLTDDYADIRQEMNAVAGYFGQEVLRGITLKDILDNFKELQEKFGDRCILRAVHFIEEDERVENEVNALTSGNIDEFLRLVSKSGDSSYKYLQNIYSTKDTAHQGVSLGLMMSEIFLGDNGAYSNGVCRVHGGGFAGTILAIVKDN
;
A
#
# COMPACT_ATOMS: atom_id res chain seq x y z
N THR A 1 -18.60 6.34 -14.46
CA THR A 1 -18.15 6.23 -15.89
C THR A 1 -19.32 6.05 -16.83
N ILE A 2 -20.15 4.99 -16.69
CA ILE A 2 -21.32 4.72 -17.58
C ILE A 2 -22.31 5.90 -17.56
N GLN A 3 -22.66 6.40 -16.38
CA GLN A 3 -23.58 7.54 -16.24
C GLN A 3 -23.01 8.82 -16.86
N SER A 4 -21.71 9.08 -16.72
CA SER A 4 -21.04 10.21 -17.37
C SER A 4 -21.19 10.13 -18.91
N HIS A 5 -21.00 8.94 -19.50
CA HIS A 5 -21.19 8.76 -20.95
C HIS A 5 -22.64 8.94 -21.39
N ILE A 6 -23.60 8.47 -20.61
CA ILE A 6 -25.04 8.57 -20.98
C ILE A 6 -25.54 10.00 -20.84
N TYR A 7 -25.23 10.68 -19.75
CA TYR A 7 -25.86 11.96 -19.39
C TYR A 7 -24.98 13.18 -19.62
N ASN A 8 -23.68 13.01 -19.81
CA ASN A 8 -22.71 14.10 -19.88
C ASN A 8 -21.62 13.88 -20.94
N ALA A 9 -21.95 13.14 -21.99
CA ALA A 9 -21.08 12.83 -23.14
C ALA A 9 -19.66 12.32 -22.76
N GLY A 10 -19.46 11.85 -21.50
CA GLY A 10 -18.16 11.38 -21.00
C GLY A 10 -17.22 12.51 -20.58
N GLU A 11 -17.71 13.75 -20.43
CA GLU A 11 -16.88 14.92 -20.11
C GLU A 11 -16.40 14.99 -18.66
N VAL A 12 -16.95 14.16 -17.75
CA VAL A 12 -16.46 14.10 -16.36
C VAL A 12 -15.12 13.38 -16.32
N SER A 13 -14.12 14.02 -15.71
CA SER A 13 -12.76 13.45 -15.60
C SER A 13 -12.74 12.15 -14.78
N ALA A 14 -11.69 11.35 -14.93
CA ALA A 14 -11.49 10.14 -14.14
C ALA A 14 -11.32 10.48 -12.65
N GLU A 15 -10.64 11.55 -12.36
CA GLU A 15 -10.40 12.08 -11.02
C GLU A 15 -11.71 12.53 -10.36
N ASP A 16 -12.55 13.26 -11.07
CA ASP A 16 -13.86 13.68 -10.56
C ASP A 16 -14.78 12.47 -10.31
N ILE A 17 -14.75 11.47 -11.18
CA ILE A 17 -15.49 10.21 -10.98
C ILE A 17 -15.03 9.52 -9.69
N ALA A 18 -13.74 9.51 -9.42
CA ALA A 18 -13.18 8.93 -8.19
C ALA A 18 -13.66 9.68 -6.94
N VAL A 19 -13.61 11.02 -6.97
CA VAL A 19 -14.09 11.88 -5.87
C VAL A 19 -15.59 11.66 -5.62
N ILE A 20 -16.40 11.62 -6.68
CA ILE A 20 -17.84 11.31 -6.56
C ILE A 20 -18.05 9.92 -5.94
N GLY A 21 -17.25 8.93 -6.33
CA GLY A 21 -17.32 7.58 -5.76
C GLY A 21 -17.00 7.56 -4.26
N GLN A 22 -15.95 8.24 -3.84
CA GLN A 22 -15.58 8.39 -2.43
C GLN A 22 -16.68 9.10 -1.63
N MET A 23 -17.21 10.20 -2.15
CA MET A 23 -18.31 10.95 -1.52
C MET A 23 -19.55 10.06 -1.34
N ALA A 24 -19.88 9.25 -2.34
CA ALA A 24 -21.00 8.32 -2.25
C ALA A 24 -20.78 7.28 -1.12
N GLU A 25 -19.58 6.72 -0.97
CA GLU A 25 -19.28 5.80 0.13
C GLU A 25 -19.31 6.49 1.49
N ASN A 26 -18.70 7.66 1.61
CA ASN A 26 -18.55 8.35 2.89
C ASN A 26 -19.87 8.96 3.38
N GLU A 27 -20.62 9.63 2.51
CA GLU A 27 -21.81 10.40 2.90
C GLU A 27 -23.10 9.59 2.82
N TYR A 28 -23.27 8.78 1.76
CA TYR A 28 -24.53 8.04 1.55
C TYR A 28 -24.52 6.65 2.20
N PHE A 29 -23.37 5.94 2.15
CA PHE A 29 -23.25 4.63 2.79
C PHE A 29 -22.69 4.71 4.21
N GLY A 30 -22.16 5.87 4.63
CA GLY A 30 -21.60 6.07 5.95
C GLY A 30 -20.34 5.23 6.23
N LYS A 31 -19.64 4.80 5.18
CA LYS A 31 -18.40 4.02 5.26
C LYS A 31 -17.21 4.94 4.99
N PRO A 32 -16.48 5.39 6.03
CA PRO A 32 -15.30 6.23 5.81
C PRO A 32 -14.22 5.46 5.07
N CYS A 33 -13.83 5.98 3.90
CA CYS A 33 -12.75 5.43 3.09
C CYS A 33 -11.84 6.53 2.54
N GLY A 34 -10.58 6.15 2.17
CA GLY A 34 -9.67 7.00 1.41
C GLY A 34 -10.07 7.09 -0.05
N LEU A 35 -9.33 7.88 -0.84
CA LEU A 35 -9.60 8.10 -2.26
C LEU A 35 -8.80 7.15 -3.18
N MET A 36 -7.87 6.38 -2.65
CA MET A 36 -6.90 5.60 -3.43
C MET A 36 -7.59 4.59 -4.36
N ASP A 37 -8.50 3.78 -3.83
CA ASP A 37 -9.14 2.70 -4.58
C ASP A 37 -10.02 3.25 -5.71
N GLN A 38 -10.82 4.30 -5.41
CA GLN A 38 -11.66 4.95 -6.40
C GLN A 38 -10.82 5.60 -7.50
N MET A 39 -9.70 6.25 -7.14
CA MET A 39 -8.80 6.89 -8.09
C MET A 39 -8.14 5.84 -8.99
N ALA A 40 -7.58 4.80 -8.42
CA ALA A 40 -6.94 3.72 -9.19
C ALA A 40 -7.93 3.03 -10.14
N CYS A 41 -9.16 2.74 -9.67
CA CYS A 41 -10.21 2.12 -10.49
C CYS A 41 -10.72 3.05 -11.60
N SER A 42 -10.80 4.35 -11.35
CA SER A 42 -11.32 5.31 -12.32
C SER A 42 -10.31 5.63 -13.42
N VAL A 43 -9.05 5.86 -13.05
CA VAL A 43 -7.95 6.19 -13.98
C VAL A 43 -7.51 4.97 -14.77
N GLY A 44 -7.46 3.81 -14.10
CA GLY A 44 -7.08 2.53 -14.72
C GLY A 44 -5.61 2.42 -15.07
N ASN A 45 -5.16 1.22 -15.40
CA ASN A 45 -3.77 0.84 -15.59
C ASN A 45 -2.95 0.99 -14.30
N MET A 46 -1.63 1.20 -14.44
CA MET A 46 -0.75 1.48 -13.33
C MET A 46 -0.72 2.98 -13.07
N VAL A 47 -0.92 3.38 -11.82
CA VAL A 47 -1.08 4.78 -11.44
C VAL A 47 -0.19 5.10 -10.26
N TYR A 48 0.56 6.18 -10.34
CA TYR A 48 1.21 6.82 -9.20
C TYR A 48 0.30 7.91 -8.66
N ILE A 49 0.04 7.90 -7.36
CA ILE A 49 -0.83 8.88 -6.71
C ILE A 49 -0.09 9.45 -5.50
N ASP A 50 0.10 10.77 -5.48
CA ASP A 50 0.63 11.50 -4.32
C ASP A 50 -0.49 12.29 -3.64
N PHE A 51 -0.83 11.91 -2.40
CA PHE A 51 -1.84 12.54 -1.58
C PHE A 51 -1.29 13.63 -0.65
N ASN A 52 -0.12 14.19 -0.94
CA ASN A 52 0.42 15.31 -0.15
C ASN A 52 -0.57 16.48 -0.06
N ASN A 53 -1.26 16.78 -1.15
CA ASN A 53 -2.45 17.64 -1.14
C ASN A 53 -3.70 16.76 -1.31
N LYS A 54 -4.46 16.56 -0.21
CA LYS A 54 -5.65 15.68 -0.21
C LYS A 54 -6.79 16.21 -1.08
N GLU A 55 -6.88 17.52 -1.26
CA GLU A 55 -7.92 18.15 -2.08
C GLU A 55 -7.59 18.07 -3.57
N ASN A 56 -6.29 18.10 -3.90
CA ASN A 56 -5.80 18.02 -5.27
C ASN A 56 -4.61 17.06 -5.33
N PRO A 57 -4.82 15.74 -5.28
CA PRO A 57 -3.75 14.75 -5.37
C PRO A 57 -3.08 14.81 -6.74
N VAL A 58 -1.78 14.57 -6.77
CA VAL A 58 -1.07 14.38 -8.04
C VAL A 58 -1.31 12.96 -8.52
N VAL A 59 -1.86 12.82 -9.72
CA VAL A 59 -2.21 11.53 -10.31
C VAL A 59 -1.47 11.37 -11.64
N ASN A 60 -0.55 10.42 -11.69
CA ASN A 60 0.23 10.13 -12.90
C ASN A 60 -0.06 8.71 -13.38
N LYS A 61 -0.70 8.61 -14.53
CA LYS A 61 -0.90 7.33 -15.22
C LYS A 61 0.42 6.89 -15.85
N LEU A 62 0.90 5.72 -15.49
CA LEU A 62 2.11 5.14 -16.06
C LEU A 62 1.75 4.32 -17.29
N ASP A 63 2.39 4.60 -18.43
CA ASP A 63 2.25 3.79 -19.65
C ASP A 63 3.14 2.55 -19.57
N VAL A 64 2.85 1.72 -18.58
CA VAL A 64 3.58 0.49 -18.29
C VAL A 64 2.61 -0.69 -18.35
N ASP A 65 2.99 -1.70 -19.12
CA ASP A 65 2.32 -3.00 -19.15
C ASP A 65 3.29 -4.08 -18.68
N ILE A 66 3.05 -4.62 -17.49
CA ILE A 66 3.93 -5.61 -16.85
C ILE A 66 4.06 -6.89 -17.67
N LYS A 67 3.07 -7.20 -18.52
CA LYS A 67 3.12 -8.34 -19.44
C LYS A 67 4.21 -8.20 -20.50
N LYS A 68 4.56 -6.98 -20.89
CA LYS A 68 5.66 -6.74 -21.81
C LYS A 68 7.02 -7.14 -21.25
N PHE A 69 7.11 -7.25 -19.92
CA PHE A 69 8.31 -7.74 -19.22
C PHE A 69 8.25 -9.25 -18.94
N GLY A 70 7.19 -9.94 -19.37
CA GLY A 70 7.02 -11.37 -19.15
C GLY A 70 6.54 -11.72 -17.73
N TYR A 71 5.72 -10.85 -17.12
CA TYR A 71 5.15 -11.06 -15.80
C TYR A 71 3.64 -10.83 -15.79
N SER A 72 2.95 -11.53 -14.91
CA SER A 72 1.52 -11.39 -14.64
C SER A 72 1.28 -11.04 -13.18
N LEU A 73 0.27 -10.19 -12.94
CA LEU A 73 -0.23 -9.87 -11.60
C LEU A 73 -1.26 -10.93 -11.17
N CYS A 74 -1.05 -11.50 -9.98
CA CYS A 74 -1.96 -12.47 -9.39
C CYS A 74 -2.42 -11.97 -8.01
N ILE A 75 -3.72 -11.96 -7.80
CA ILE A 75 -4.33 -11.66 -6.49
C ILE A 75 -4.88 -12.96 -5.93
N THR A 76 -4.42 -13.33 -4.73
CA THR A 76 -4.86 -14.55 -4.04
C THR A 76 -5.63 -14.17 -2.78
N ASP A 77 -6.89 -14.59 -2.72
CA ASP A 77 -7.72 -14.46 -1.52
C ASP A 77 -7.31 -15.52 -0.48
N THR A 78 -6.85 -15.06 0.68
CA THR A 78 -6.39 -15.91 1.78
C THR A 78 -7.53 -16.43 2.67
N LYS A 79 -8.79 -16.08 2.33
CA LYS A 79 -10.00 -16.45 3.07
C LYS A 79 -10.06 -15.93 4.51
N GLY A 80 -9.19 -14.99 4.86
CA GLY A 80 -9.22 -14.30 6.14
C GLY A 80 -10.43 -13.38 6.26
N SER A 81 -11.00 -13.29 7.46
CA SER A 81 -12.11 -12.38 7.74
C SER A 81 -11.58 -11.03 8.23
N HIS A 82 -12.12 -9.93 7.70
CA HIS A 82 -11.89 -8.58 8.22
C HIS A 82 -12.73 -8.25 9.47
N LYS A 83 -13.53 -9.21 9.93
CA LYS A 83 -14.36 -9.03 11.12
C LYS A 83 -13.44 -8.82 12.35
N ASP A 84 -13.78 -7.83 13.15
CA ASP A 84 -13.07 -7.48 14.39
C ASP A 84 -11.64 -6.93 14.22
N LEU A 85 -11.24 -6.50 12.98
CA LEU A 85 -9.94 -5.91 12.70
C LEU A 85 -9.93 -4.37 12.68
N THR A 86 -11.05 -3.73 12.97
CA THR A 86 -11.18 -2.26 12.90
C THR A 86 -10.16 -1.54 13.79
N ASP A 87 -9.92 -2.06 14.98
CA ASP A 87 -8.93 -1.50 15.91
C ASP A 87 -7.49 -1.64 15.36
N ASP A 88 -7.15 -2.80 14.78
CA ASP A 88 -5.82 -3.03 14.22
C ASP A 88 -5.49 -2.03 13.08
N TYR A 89 -6.48 -1.71 12.23
CA TYR A 89 -6.34 -0.66 11.22
C TYR A 89 -6.26 0.75 11.84
N ALA A 90 -7.07 1.02 12.85
CA ALA A 90 -7.07 2.31 13.54
C ALA A 90 -5.74 2.56 14.26
N ASP A 91 -5.17 1.53 14.89
CA ASP A 91 -3.87 1.58 15.56
C ASP A 91 -2.75 2.03 14.62
N ILE A 92 -2.71 1.55 13.38
CA ILE A 92 -1.68 1.96 12.42
C ILE A 92 -1.68 3.48 12.25
N ARG A 93 -2.86 4.03 11.98
CA ARG A 93 -3.01 5.47 11.74
C ARG A 93 -2.74 6.28 13.01
N GLN A 94 -3.25 5.84 14.14
CA GLN A 94 -3.08 6.55 15.42
C GLN A 94 -1.62 6.60 15.83
N GLU A 95 -0.89 5.51 15.71
CA GLU A 95 0.52 5.43 16.07
C GLU A 95 1.40 6.26 15.15
N MET A 96 1.15 6.25 13.84
CA MET A 96 1.85 7.13 12.89
C MET A 96 1.58 8.61 13.18
N ASN A 97 0.33 8.96 13.45
CA ASN A 97 -0.05 10.35 13.79
C ASN A 97 0.54 10.78 15.14
N ALA A 98 0.69 9.89 16.11
CA ALA A 98 1.33 10.20 17.39
C ALA A 98 2.79 10.60 17.20
N VAL A 99 3.53 9.89 16.35
CA VAL A 99 4.91 10.24 16.00
C VAL A 99 4.96 11.56 15.21
N ALA A 100 4.07 11.75 14.23
CA ALA A 100 3.99 13.00 13.49
C ALA A 100 3.72 14.20 14.41
N GLY A 101 2.79 14.05 15.37
CA GLY A 101 2.47 15.08 16.37
C GLY A 101 3.63 15.46 17.28
N TYR A 102 4.58 14.55 17.54
CA TYR A 102 5.81 14.87 18.28
C TYR A 102 6.64 15.94 17.54
N PHE A 103 6.65 15.89 16.21
CA PHE A 103 7.33 16.89 15.35
C PHE A 103 6.44 18.08 14.98
N GLY A 104 5.25 18.21 15.56
CA GLY A 104 4.31 19.29 15.26
C GLY A 104 3.63 19.18 13.90
N GLN A 105 3.59 17.98 13.32
CA GLN A 105 2.96 17.66 12.03
C GLN A 105 1.66 16.87 12.25
N GLU A 106 0.73 16.98 11.30
CA GLU A 106 -0.49 16.16 11.29
C GLU A 106 -0.24 14.74 10.74
N VAL A 107 0.74 14.62 9.84
CA VAL A 107 1.12 13.38 9.16
C VAL A 107 2.64 13.27 9.06
N LEU A 108 3.15 12.07 8.82
CA LEU A 108 4.59 11.82 8.74
C LEU A 108 5.27 12.41 7.49
N ARG A 109 4.51 12.89 6.49
CA ARG A 109 5.08 13.48 5.27
C ARG A 109 6.00 14.66 5.61
N GLY A 110 7.24 14.62 5.11
CA GLY A 110 8.26 15.62 5.36
C GLY A 110 9.13 15.37 6.61
N ILE A 111 8.79 14.38 7.43
CA ILE A 111 9.67 13.88 8.51
C ILE A 111 10.65 12.89 7.90
N THR A 112 11.92 13.01 8.22
CA THR A 112 12.99 12.18 7.66
C THR A 112 13.37 11.04 8.61
N LEU A 113 13.99 9.99 8.05
CA LEU A 113 14.57 8.93 8.89
C LEU A 113 15.60 9.47 9.89
N LYS A 114 16.34 10.51 9.50
CA LYS A 114 17.28 11.19 10.39
C LYS A 114 16.57 11.82 11.60
N ASP A 115 15.43 12.46 11.40
CA ASP A 115 14.66 13.05 12.50
C ASP A 115 14.21 11.98 13.50
N ILE A 116 13.78 10.83 13.01
CA ILE A 116 13.41 9.68 13.87
C ILE A 116 14.62 9.18 14.65
N LEU A 117 15.77 9.01 14.00
CA LEU A 117 16.98 8.47 14.64
C LEU A 117 17.56 9.45 15.66
N ASP A 118 17.58 10.75 15.37
CA ASP A 118 18.10 11.78 16.30
C ASP A 118 17.23 11.88 17.58
N ASN A 119 15.94 11.54 17.49
CA ASN A 119 14.99 11.59 18.60
C ASN A 119 14.58 10.18 19.12
N PHE A 120 15.30 9.14 18.72
CA PHE A 120 14.89 7.74 18.92
C PHE A 120 14.52 7.42 20.37
N LYS A 121 15.37 7.81 21.31
CA LYS A 121 15.18 7.49 22.74
C LYS A 121 13.90 8.14 23.29
N GLU A 122 13.66 9.40 22.99
CA GLU A 122 12.48 10.12 23.45
C GLU A 122 11.20 9.56 22.84
N LEU A 123 11.24 9.23 21.52
CA LEU A 123 10.13 8.61 20.83
C LEU A 123 9.80 7.24 21.42
N GLN A 124 10.84 6.43 21.73
CA GLN A 124 10.67 5.11 22.33
C GLN A 124 10.05 5.19 23.73
N GLU A 125 10.57 6.08 24.58
CA GLU A 125 10.04 6.28 25.94
C GLU A 125 8.59 6.78 25.92
N LYS A 126 8.22 7.59 24.95
CA LYS A 126 6.90 8.24 24.87
C LYS A 126 5.84 7.39 24.18
N PHE A 127 6.19 6.70 23.10
CA PHE A 127 5.23 6.04 22.22
C PHE A 127 5.45 4.51 22.07
N GLY A 128 6.62 4.00 22.51
CA GLY A 128 6.99 2.60 22.38
C GLY A 128 7.53 2.23 20.99
N ASP A 129 8.00 0.99 20.88
CA ASP A 129 8.74 0.51 19.70
C ASP A 129 7.90 0.47 18.43
N ARG A 130 6.64 0.01 18.52
CA ARG A 130 5.78 -0.19 17.36
C ARG A 130 5.46 1.11 16.63
N CYS A 131 5.28 2.22 17.36
CA CYS A 131 5.06 3.53 16.76
C CYS A 131 6.26 3.97 15.90
N ILE A 132 7.48 3.74 16.38
CA ILE A 132 8.72 4.04 15.65
C ILE A 132 8.83 3.17 14.40
N LEU A 133 8.60 1.85 14.54
CA LEU A 133 8.66 0.92 13.41
C LEU A 133 7.68 1.32 12.30
N ARG A 134 6.46 1.67 12.65
CA ARG A 134 5.43 2.13 11.71
C ARG A 134 5.78 3.46 11.05
N ALA A 135 6.37 4.39 11.82
CA ALA A 135 6.83 5.66 11.26
C ALA A 135 7.99 5.45 10.26
N VAL A 136 8.96 4.60 10.60
CA VAL A 136 10.06 4.24 9.70
C VAL A 136 9.54 3.55 8.44
N HIS A 137 8.58 2.61 8.58
CA HIS A 137 7.93 2.01 7.42
C HIS A 137 7.37 3.07 6.46
N PHE A 138 6.59 4.01 6.98
CA PHE A 138 5.96 5.05 6.15
C PHE A 138 7.00 5.89 5.41
N ILE A 139 8.05 6.35 6.12
CA ILE A 139 9.09 7.20 5.53
C ILE A 139 9.86 6.47 4.42
N GLU A 140 10.24 5.21 4.68
CA GLU A 140 10.93 4.40 3.68
C GLU A 140 10.04 3.98 2.51
N GLU A 141 8.74 3.75 2.77
CA GLU A 141 7.78 3.35 1.74
C GLU A 141 7.48 4.51 0.78
N ASP A 142 7.39 5.72 1.29
CA ASP A 142 7.19 6.93 0.48
C ASP A 142 8.34 7.11 -0.54
N GLU A 143 9.59 6.95 -0.12
CA GLU A 143 10.76 6.95 -1.01
C GLU A 143 10.76 5.72 -1.96
N ARG A 144 10.34 4.56 -1.47
CA ARG A 144 10.33 3.32 -2.24
C ARG A 144 9.36 3.39 -3.40
N VAL A 145 8.17 3.97 -3.21
CA VAL A 145 7.19 4.16 -4.28
C VAL A 145 7.75 5.01 -5.42
N GLU A 146 8.46 6.09 -5.11
CA GLU A 146 9.13 6.90 -6.15
C GLU A 146 10.19 6.09 -6.93
N ASN A 147 10.95 5.27 -6.22
CA ASN A 147 11.94 4.39 -6.84
C ASN A 147 11.29 3.28 -7.68
N GLU A 148 10.14 2.75 -7.27
CA GLU A 148 9.34 1.80 -8.06
C GLU A 148 8.84 2.42 -9.37
N VAL A 149 8.34 3.66 -9.33
CA VAL A 149 7.94 4.41 -10.53
C VAL A 149 9.13 4.61 -11.46
N ASN A 150 10.28 5.01 -10.94
CA ASN A 150 11.50 5.20 -11.71
C ASN A 150 12.00 3.89 -12.36
N ALA A 151 11.96 2.78 -11.62
CA ALA A 151 12.33 1.47 -12.12
C ALA A 151 11.41 1.02 -13.27
N LEU A 152 10.10 1.14 -13.09
CA LEU A 152 9.11 0.76 -14.10
C LEU A 152 9.22 1.63 -15.36
N THR A 153 9.32 2.95 -15.22
CA THR A 153 9.37 3.88 -16.35
C THR A 153 10.68 3.78 -17.13
N SER A 154 11.77 3.41 -16.47
CA SER A 154 13.06 3.10 -17.13
C SER A 154 13.15 1.68 -17.69
N GLY A 155 12.15 0.84 -17.48
CA GLY A 155 12.14 -0.56 -17.94
C GLY A 155 13.00 -1.50 -17.10
N ASN A 156 13.43 -1.09 -15.91
CA ASN A 156 14.23 -1.91 -14.99
C ASN A 156 13.33 -2.80 -14.12
N ILE A 157 12.80 -3.87 -14.71
CA ILE A 157 11.87 -4.77 -14.03
C ILE A 157 12.50 -5.47 -12.81
N ASP A 158 13.77 -5.83 -12.87
CA ASP A 158 14.46 -6.52 -11.77
C ASP A 158 14.52 -5.62 -10.52
N GLU A 159 14.82 -4.34 -10.70
CA GLU A 159 14.82 -3.37 -9.60
C GLU A 159 13.39 -3.14 -9.06
N PHE A 160 12.39 -3.06 -9.92
CA PHE A 160 11.00 -2.98 -9.50
C PHE A 160 10.60 -4.17 -8.62
N LEU A 161 10.87 -5.40 -9.07
CA LEU A 161 10.57 -6.60 -8.30
C LEU A 161 11.32 -6.62 -6.96
N ARG A 162 12.58 -6.19 -6.95
CA ARG A 162 13.36 -6.06 -5.72
C ARG A 162 12.71 -5.07 -4.73
N LEU A 163 12.22 -3.93 -5.21
CA LEU A 163 11.54 -2.93 -4.40
C LEU A 163 10.21 -3.45 -3.85
N VAL A 164 9.41 -4.13 -4.66
CA VAL A 164 8.15 -4.78 -4.24
C VAL A 164 8.41 -5.81 -3.13
N SER A 165 9.46 -6.62 -3.25
CA SER A 165 9.86 -7.56 -2.19
C SER A 165 10.25 -6.83 -0.91
N LYS A 166 11.03 -5.74 -1.01
CA LYS A 166 11.42 -4.90 0.14
C LYS A 166 10.22 -4.23 0.81
N SER A 167 9.22 -3.82 0.03
CA SER A 167 7.96 -3.30 0.54
C SER A 167 7.20 -4.37 1.34
N GLY A 168 7.14 -5.61 0.85
CA GLY A 168 6.59 -6.75 1.59
C GLY A 168 7.31 -7.02 2.90
N ASP A 169 8.65 -7.05 2.88
CA ASP A 169 9.50 -7.19 4.07
C ASP A 169 9.24 -6.09 5.10
N SER A 170 9.14 -4.84 4.65
CA SER A 170 8.87 -3.69 5.49
C SER A 170 7.45 -3.74 6.10
N SER A 171 6.46 -4.16 5.31
CA SER A 171 5.10 -4.42 5.80
C SER A 171 5.09 -5.46 6.92
N TYR A 172 5.83 -6.56 6.77
CA TYR A 172 5.91 -7.61 7.78
C TYR A 172 6.65 -7.14 9.04
N LYS A 173 7.85 -6.56 8.86
CA LYS A 173 8.78 -6.29 9.98
C LYS A 173 8.44 -4.99 10.72
N TYR A 174 8.03 -3.95 9.99
CA TYR A 174 7.90 -2.59 10.52
C TYR A 174 6.44 -2.16 10.65
N LEU A 175 5.63 -2.24 9.59
CA LEU A 175 4.22 -1.91 9.67
C LEU A 175 3.45 -2.90 10.53
N GLN A 176 3.83 -4.17 10.49
CA GLN A 176 3.22 -5.27 11.25
C GLN A 176 1.73 -5.41 10.95
N ASN A 177 1.39 -5.46 9.65
CA ASN A 177 0.03 -5.60 9.17
C ASN A 177 -0.26 -6.95 8.49
N ILE A 178 0.57 -7.97 8.76
CA ILE A 178 0.41 -9.28 8.10
C ILE A 178 -0.58 -10.18 8.87
N TYR A 179 -0.63 -10.04 10.17
CA TYR A 179 -1.57 -10.75 11.05
C TYR A 179 -1.93 -9.91 12.28
N SER A 180 -3.09 -10.18 12.86
CA SER A 180 -3.45 -9.59 14.15
C SER A 180 -2.88 -10.42 15.30
N THR A 181 -2.34 -9.74 16.32
CA THR A 181 -1.89 -10.39 17.55
C THR A 181 -3.07 -10.88 18.42
N LYS A 182 -4.30 -10.46 18.09
CA LYS A 182 -5.53 -10.90 18.78
C LYS A 182 -5.96 -12.31 18.38
N ASP A 183 -5.61 -12.75 17.18
CA ASP A 183 -5.90 -14.10 16.65
C ASP A 183 -4.64 -14.71 16.04
N THR A 184 -3.93 -15.48 16.84
CA THR A 184 -2.72 -16.18 16.41
C THR A 184 -2.99 -17.52 15.73
N ALA A 185 -4.25 -18.01 15.80
CA ALA A 185 -4.64 -19.27 15.20
C ALA A 185 -5.00 -19.13 13.70
N HIS A 186 -5.43 -17.94 13.26
CA HIS A 186 -5.88 -17.70 11.89
C HIS A 186 -5.04 -16.62 11.22
N GLN A 187 -3.95 -17.03 10.60
CA GLN A 187 -2.99 -16.15 9.92
C GLN A 187 -2.94 -16.43 8.42
N GLY A 188 -4.08 -16.26 7.74
CA GLY A 188 -4.24 -16.60 6.32
C GLY A 188 -3.27 -15.85 5.41
N VAL A 189 -3.00 -14.57 5.68
CA VAL A 189 -2.04 -13.76 4.89
C VAL A 189 -0.63 -14.32 5.05
N SER A 190 -0.19 -14.62 6.29
CA SER A 190 1.13 -15.21 6.54
C SER A 190 1.30 -16.57 5.84
N LEU A 191 0.28 -17.42 5.90
CA LEU A 191 0.30 -18.71 5.20
C LEU A 191 0.35 -18.53 3.69
N GLY A 192 -0.46 -17.62 3.15
CA GLY A 192 -0.47 -17.31 1.71
C GLY A 192 0.88 -16.80 1.22
N LEU A 193 1.52 -15.90 1.96
CA LEU A 193 2.86 -15.39 1.65
C LEU A 193 3.89 -16.53 1.68
N MET A 194 3.95 -17.29 2.75
CA MET A 194 4.87 -18.42 2.90
C MET A 194 4.74 -19.41 1.74
N MET A 195 3.51 -19.81 1.39
CA MET A 195 3.27 -20.72 0.27
C MET A 195 3.70 -20.10 -1.07
N SER A 196 3.39 -18.81 -1.29
CA SER A 196 3.79 -18.13 -2.52
C SER A 196 5.31 -18.01 -2.63
N GLU A 197 6.01 -17.68 -1.57
CA GLU A 197 7.48 -17.62 -1.53
C GLU A 197 8.11 -18.98 -1.84
N ILE A 198 7.57 -20.07 -1.32
CA ILE A 198 8.03 -21.44 -1.63
C ILE A 198 7.87 -21.75 -3.12
N PHE A 199 6.74 -21.37 -3.74
CA PHE A 199 6.47 -21.63 -5.16
C PHE A 199 7.26 -20.71 -6.09
N LEU A 200 7.43 -19.45 -5.73
CA LEU A 200 8.20 -18.49 -6.51
C LEU A 200 9.70 -18.79 -6.44
N GLY A 201 10.13 -19.48 -5.39
CA GLY A 201 11.50 -19.92 -5.15
C GLY A 201 12.40 -18.79 -4.72
N ASP A 202 13.19 -19.05 -3.70
CA ASP A 202 14.25 -18.14 -3.25
C ASP A 202 15.56 -18.51 -3.95
N ASN A 203 15.66 -18.29 -5.24
CA ASN A 203 16.92 -18.45 -5.98
C ASN A 203 17.77 -17.16 -5.99
N GLY A 204 17.47 -16.23 -5.08
CA GLY A 204 18.26 -15.02 -4.86
C GLY A 204 18.16 -13.95 -5.95
N ALA A 205 17.35 -14.16 -6.98
CA ALA A 205 17.25 -13.27 -8.13
C ALA A 205 15.81 -13.01 -8.59
N TYR A 206 14.81 -13.24 -7.75
CA TYR A 206 13.39 -13.09 -8.10
C TYR A 206 13.00 -13.81 -9.41
N SER A 207 13.64 -14.95 -9.68
CA SER A 207 13.62 -15.61 -10.98
C SER A 207 12.23 -16.04 -11.43
N ASN A 208 11.33 -16.33 -10.49
CA ASN A 208 9.94 -16.70 -10.77
C ASN A 208 8.92 -15.65 -10.33
N GLY A 209 9.38 -14.57 -9.71
CA GLY A 209 8.53 -13.48 -9.27
C GLY A 209 8.68 -13.10 -7.81
N VAL A 210 7.78 -12.27 -7.33
CA VAL A 210 7.73 -11.77 -5.94
C VAL A 210 6.30 -11.77 -5.43
N CYS A 211 6.13 -11.76 -4.11
CA CYS A 211 4.81 -11.57 -3.50
C CYS A 211 4.89 -10.64 -2.29
N ARG A 212 3.75 -10.06 -1.96
CA ARG A 212 3.57 -9.24 -0.76
C ARG A 212 2.11 -9.22 -0.32
N VAL A 213 1.86 -8.72 0.89
CA VAL A 213 0.49 -8.38 1.29
C VAL A 213 -0.10 -7.34 0.33
N HIS A 214 -1.38 -7.47 0.04
CA HIS A 214 -2.14 -6.55 -0.79
C HIS A 214 -3.14 -5.77 0.06
N GLY A 215 -3.15 -4.43 -0.09
CA GLY A 215 -4.01 -3.54 0.68
C GLY A 215 -3.60 -3.40 2.15
N GLY A 216 -4.57 -3.19 3.03
CA GLY A 216 -4.34 -2.88 4.44
C GLY A 216 -3.78 -4.02 5.29
N GLY A 217 -3.82 -5.24 4.80
CA GLY A 217 -3.28 -6.40 5.52
C GLY A 217 -4.22 -6.99 6.58
N PHE A 218 -3.63 -7.63 7.59
CA PHE A 218 -4.24 -8.42 8.67
C PHE A 218 -5.09 -9.59 8.18
N ALA A 219 -5.85 -9.43 7.09
CA ALA A 219 -6.66 -10.42 6.40
C ALA A 219 -6.76 -10.07 4.91
N GLY A 220 -7.56 -10.80 4.15
CA GLY A 220 -7.89 -10.50 2.75
C GLY A 220 -6.93 -11.14 1.76
N THR A 221 -6.19 -10.36 1.01
CA THR A 221 -5.47 -10.84 -0.17
C THR A 221 -3.96 -10.62 -0.11
N ILE A 222 -3.25 -11.41 -0.89
CA ILE A 222 -1.86 -11.19 -1.25
C ILE A 222 -1.75 -10.87 -2.74
N LEU A 223 -0.76 -10.07 -3.09
CA LEU A 223 -0.35 -9.79 -4.46
C LEU A 223 0.89 -10.62 -4.78
N ALA A 224 0.90 -11.27 -5.92
CA ALA A 224 2.09 -11.86 -6.51
C ALA A 224 2.31 -11.32 -7.93
N ILE A 225 3.56 -11.07 -8.27
CA ILE A 225 4.01 -10.75 -9.62
C ILE A 225 4.81 -11.95 -10.09
N VAL A 226 4.22 -12.71 -10.99
CA VAL A 226 4.71 -14.05 -11.38
C VAL A 226 5.24 -14.00 -12.79
N LYS A 227 6.39 -14.63 -13.02
CA LYS A 227 6.97 -14.75 -14.35
C LYS A 227 6.09 -15.63 -15.23
N ASP A 228 5.80 -15.19 -16.43
CA ASP A 228 5.07 -15.97 -17.43
C ASP A 228 5.93 -17.14 -17.93
N ASN A 229 5.28 -18.28 -18.24
CA ASN A 229 5.94 -19.47 -18.77
C ASN A 229 6.36 -19.31 -20.24
#